data_48f152f43af75ee6b0e161c883be0bf3
#
_entry.id   48f152f43af75ee6b0e161c883be0bf3
#
_cell.length_a   1.000
_cell.length_b   1.000
_cell.length_c   1.000
_cell.angle_alpha   90.00
_cell.angle_beta   90.00
_cell.angle_gamma   90.00
#
_symmetry.space_group_name_H-M   'P 1'
#
loop_
_entity.id
_entity.type
_entity.pdbx_description
1 polymer ?
#
loop_
_entity_poly.entity_id
_entity_poly.type
_entity_poly.pdbx_seq_one_letter_code
_entity_poly.pdbx_strand_id
1 'polypeptide(L)'
;MNRIKSIGILTSGGDAPGMNAAIRAVTRSAIFAGFKVYGIYRGYKGLITDEIEEFSTQNVSNIIQRGGTILKTARCKEFQTPEGRQCAYDVLKRHEIDALVVIGGDGSLSGARIFGNEYSFPIVGLPGTIDNDLYGTDSTIGYDTALNTIMECVDKIRDTATSHERLFFIEVMGRDAGFLALNGAIASGAEAAIIPEISTQTDQLADLISAGFRKSKNSSIVLVAESPITGGAMGLAERMEKEYPNYDVRVTILGHLQRGGSPTAYDRILASRMGAAAVDALLDDQRNVMIGIKNDEIVYVPFTKAIKNDKPINSELVNTLRRLSI
;
A
#
# COMPACT_ATOMS: atom_id res chain seq x y z
N MET A 1 -3.98 17.99 30.77
CA MET A 1 -4.41 17.32 29.51
C MET A 1 -5.32 16.17 29.89
N ASN A 2 -6.46 16.03 29.24
CA ASN A 2 -7.32 14.86 29.49
C ASN A 2 -6.59 13.61 29.04
N ARG A 3 -6.46 12.64 29.93
CA ARG A 3 -5.85 11.33 29.63
C ARG A 3 -6.74 10.59 28.62
N ILE A 4 -6.20 10.11 27.51
CA ILE A 4 -6.92 9.26 26.54
C ILE A 4 -7.48 8.04 27.29
N LYS A 5 -8.78 7.75 27.10
CA LYS A 5 -9.48 6.60 27.71
C LYS A 5 -10.07 5.69 26.64
N SER A 6 -10.26 6.21 25.45
CA SER A 6 -10.94 5.51 24.36
C SER A 6 -10.30 5.82 23.00
N ILE A 7 -10.24 4.80 22.13
CA ILE A 7 -9.59 4.88 20.80
C ILE A 7 -10.56 4.38 19.74
N GLY A 8 -10.76 5.15 18.70
CA GLY A 8 -11.43 4.70 17.47
C GLY A 8 -10.42 4.16 16.47
N ILE A 9 -10.76 3.08 15.77
CA ILE A 9 -9.95 2.48 14.71
C ILE A 9 -10.74 2.49 13.41
N LEU A 10 -10.16 2.99 12.35
CA LEU A 10 -10.74 2.92 11.01
C LEU A 10 -9.73 2.50 9.95
N THR A 11 -10.23 1.89 8.88
CA THR A 11 -9.49 1.65 7.64
C THR A 11 -10.06 2.52 6.54
N SER A 12 -9.21 3.13 5.72
CA SER A 12 -9.62 4.07 4.68
C SER A 12 -8.74 3.91 3.43
N GLY A 13 -9.30 4.21 2.28
CA GLY A 13 -8.62 4.07 0.99
C GLY A 13 -8.78 2.68 0.39
N GLY A 14 -7.80 2.22 -0.39
CA GLY A 14 -7.75 0.85 -0.89
C GLY A 14 -7.41 -0.12 0.24
N ASP A 15 -7.99 -1.30 0.19
CA ASP A 15 -7.60 -2.37 1.12
C ASP A 15 -6.21 -2.92 0.79
N ALA A 16 -5.56 -3.45 1.81
CA ALA A 16 -4.26 -4.08 1.70
C ALA A 16 -4.18 -5.32 2.61
N PRO A 17 -3.54 -6.41 2.18
CA PRO A 17 -3.35 -7.59 3.01
C PRO A 17 -2.53 -7.23 4.25
N GLY A 18 -3.05 -7.56 5.44
CA GLY A 18 -2.43 -7.16 6.71
C GLY A 18 -3.19 -6.07 7.47
N MET A 19 -4.15 -5.37 6.86
CA MET A 19 -4.99 -4.42 7.59
C MET A 19 -5.72 -5.06 8.77
N ASN A 20 -6.22 -6.29 8.62
CA ASN A 20 -6.84 -7.03 9.71
C ASN A 20 -5.85 -7.36 10.85
N ALA A 21 -4.60 -7.67 10.51
CA ALA A 21 -3.55 -7.87 11.51
C ALA A 21 -3.27 -6.58 12.29
N ALA A 22 -3.27 -5.42 11.61
CA ALA A 22 -3.12 -4.11 12.24
C ALA A 22 -4.30 -3.77 13.15
N ILE A 23 -5.54 -3.94 12.68
CA ILE A 23 -6.76 -3.74 13.50
C ILE A 23 -6.69 -4.60 14.77
N ARG A 24 -6.32 -5.89 14.61
CA ARG A 24 -6.17 -6.81 15.72
C ARG A 24 -5.11 -6.34 16.72
N ALA A 25 -3.96 -5.91 16.24
CA ALA A 25 -2.85 -5.46 17.07
C ALA A 25 -3.23 -4.20 17.86
N VAL A 26 -3.78 -3.17 17.20
CA VAL A 26 -4.25 -1.95 17.86
C VAL A 26 -5.31 -2.27 18.91
N THR A 27 -6.33 -3.06 18.56
CA THR A 27 -7.42 -3.42 19.48
C THR A 27 -6.89 -4.11 20.73
N ARG A 28 -6.05 -5.14 20.56
CA ARG A 28 -5.54 -5.92 21.70
C ARG A 28 -4.57 -5.12 22.56
N SER A 29 -3.67 -4.34 21.95
CA SER A 29 -2.75 -3.48 22.69
C SER A 29 -3.48 -2.37 23.46
N ALA A 30 -4.50 -1.76 22.84
CA ALA A 30 -5.31 -0.74 23.49
C ALA A 30 -6.10 -1.28 24.70
N ILE A 31 -6.74 -2.46 24.54
CA ILE A 31 -7.43 -3.12 25.66
C ILE A 31 -6.44 -3.51 26.78
N PHE A 32 -5.24 -4.01 26.42
CA PHE A 32 -4.17 -4.31 27.38
C PHE A 32 -3.73 -3.06 28.16
N ALA A 33 -3.68 -1.90 27.50
CA ALA A 33 -3.39 -0.61 28.13
C ALA A 33 -4.57 0.00 28.93
N GLY A 34 -5.73 -0.67 28.94
CA GLY A 34 -6.93 -0.23 29.67
C GLY A 34 -7.81 0.76 28.93
N PHE A 35 -7.64 0.91 27.60
CA PHE A 35 -8.50 1.74 26.77
C PHE A 35 -9.78 1.01 26.34
N LYS A 36 -10.88 1.75 26.18
CA LYS A 36 -12.01 1.32 25.38
C LYS A 36 -11.65 1.44 23.90
N VAL A 37 -12.12 0.51 23.10
CA VAL A 37 -11.81 0.47 21.66
C VAL A 37 -13.10 0.47 20.86
N TYR A 38 -13.14 1.27 19.80
CA TYR A 38 -14.26 1.38 18.89
C TYR A 38 -13.81 1.10 17.46
N GLY A 39 -14.43 0.13 16.79
CA GLY A 39 -14.31 -0.09 15.36
C GLY A 39 -15.24 0.83 14.59
N ILE A 40 -14.69 1.59 13.65
CA ILE A 40 -15.44 2.51 12.78
C ILE A 40 -15.51 1.87 11.40
N TYR A 41 -16.69 1.43 10.99
CA TYR A 41 -16.90 0.78 9.70
C TYR A 41 -16.88 1.78 8.55
N ARG A 42 -16.45 1.34 7.38
CA ARG A 42 -16.40 2.13 6.13
C ARG A 42 -15.60 3.44 6.22
N GLY A 43 -14.62 3.49 7.12
CA GLY A 43 -13.69 4.59 7.24
C GLY A 43 -14.33 5.93 7.58
N TYR A 44 -13.90 7.01 6.92
CA TYR A 44 -14.44 8.35 7.17
C TYR A 44 -15.93 8.49 6.86
N LYS A 45 -16.47 7.68 5.94
CA LYS A 45 -17.91 7.69 5.68
C LYS A 45 -18.68 7.20 6.90
N GLY A 46 -18.30 6.04 7.44
CA GLY A 46 -18.94 5.50 8.63
C GLY A 46 -18.75 6.37 9.87
N LEU A 47 -17.66 7.12 9.93
CA LEU A 47 -17.46 8.11 10.98
C LEU A 47 -18.50 9.24 10.90
N ILE A 48 -18.86 9.71 9.67
CA ILE A 48 -19.91 10.71 9.48
C ILE A 48 -21.31 10.12 9.74
N THR A 49 -21.54 8.86 9.29
CA THR A 49 -22.86 8.20 9.38
C THR A 49 -23.07 7.41 10.66
N ASP A 50 -22.17 7.54 11.64
CA ASP A 50 -22.26 6.92 12.97
C ASP A 50 -22.27 5.37 12.95
N GLU A 51 -21.40 4.77 12.10
CA GLU A 51 -21.26 3.31 12.01
C GLU A 51 -20.14 2.83 12.92
N ILE A 52 -20.36 2.93 14.22
CA ILE A 52 -19.38 2.68 15.28
C ILE A 52 -19.87 1.54 16.19
N GLU A 53 -18.94 0.64 16.52
CA GLU A 53 -19.18 -0.48 17.42
C GLU A 53 -18.06 -0.57 18.46
N GLU A 54 -18.41 -0.78 19.73
CA GLU A 54 -17.41 -1.04 20.79
C GLU A 54 -16.80 -2.44 20.57
N PHE A 55 -15.47 -2.51 20.53
CA PHE A 55 -14.72 -3.73 20.26
C PHE A 55 -14.19 -4.34 21.56
N SER A 56 -14.37 -5.65 21.65
CA SER A 56 -13.66 -6.54 22.57
C SER A 56 -12.57 -7.32 21.85
N THR A 57 -11.82 -8.13 22.57
CA THR A 57 -10.84 -9.06 21.96
C THR A 57 -11.49 -10.12 21.07
N GLN A 58 -12.80 -10.37 21.22
CA GLN A 58 -13.55 -11.33 20.41
C GLN A 58 -13.80 -10.81 18.99
N ASN A 59 -14.08 -9.51 18.83
CA ASN A 59 -14.33 -8.89 17.52
C ASN A 59 -13.12 -9.02 16.57
N VAL A 60 -11.92 -9.15 17.14
CA VAL A 60 -10.66 -9.30 16.39
C VAL A 60 -10.06 -10.70 16.48
N SER A 61 -10.86 -11.68 16.89
CA SER A 61 -10.43 -13.07 16.93
C SER A 61 -10.39 -13.68 15.52
N ASN A 62 -9.37 -14.51 15.24
CA ASN A 62 -9.23 -15.24 13.97
C ASN A 62 -9.25 -14.37 12.71
N ILE A 63 -8.71 -13.14 12.76
CA ILE A 63 -8.65 -12.22 11.61
C ILE A 63 -7.23 -11.97 11.09
N ILE A 64 -6.17 -12.34 11.82
CA ILE A 64 -4.78 -12.04 11.47
C ILE A 64 -4.38 -12.58 10.10
N GLN A 65 -4.94 -13.73 9.70
CA GLN A 65 -4.66 -14.39 8.42
C GLN A 65 -5.60 -13.91 7.29
N ARG A 66 -6.61 -13.10 7.57
CA ARG A 66 -7.61 -12.69 6.59
C ARG A 66 -7.14 -11.48 5.81
N GLY A 67 -7.20 -11.56 4.48
CA GLY A 67 -7.05 -10.41 3.59
C GLY A 67 -8.20 -9.41 3.71
N GLY A 68 -8.07 -8.29 3.01
CA GLY A 68 -9.02 -7.19 3.09
C GLY A 68 -9.07 -6.56 4.46
N THR A 69 -10.22 -5.98 4.83
CA THR A 69 -10.44 -5.36 6.13
C THR A 69 -11.84 -5.66 6.67
N ILE A 70 -11.94 -6.09 7.93
CA ILE A 70 -13.24 -6.34 8.61
C ILE A 70 -14.02 -5.03 8.81
N LEU A 71 -13.33 -3.90 8.95
CA LEU A 71 -13.95 -2.58 9.09
C LEU A 71 -14.45 -2.02 7.77
N LYS A 72 -14.13 -2.66 6.63
CA LYS A 72 -14.48 -2.18 5.29
C LYS A 72 -13.90 -0.79 4.99
N THR A 73 -13.96 -0.36 3.75
CA THR A 73 -13.59 0.99 3.33
C THR A 73 -14.68 1.57 2.44
N ALA A 74 -14.76 2.90 2.38
CA ALA A 74 -15.60 3.61 1.41
C ALA A 74 -14.97 4.94 1.01
N ARG A 75 -15.17 5.36 -0.23
CA ARG A 75 -14.84 6.73 -0.65
C ARG A 75 -15.81 7.69 0.03
N CYS A 76 -15.29 8.78 0.61
CA CYS A 76 -16.08 9.79 1.31
C CYS A 76 -15.68 11.19 0.85
N LYS A 77 -16.47 11.74 -0.08
CA LYS A 77 -16.26 13.12 -0.55
C LYS A 77 -16.68 14.14 0.51
N GLU A 78 -17.68 13.80 1.30
CA GLU A 78 -18.19 14.69 2.37
C GLU A 78 -17.10 15.00 3.40
N PHE A 79 -16.20 14.06 3.73
CA PHE A 79 -15.10 14.30 4.67
C PHE A 79 -14.08 15.34 4.16
N GLN A 80 -14.07 15.61 2.86
CA GLN A 80 -13.21 16.66 2.29
C GLN A 80 -13.73 18.06 2.59
N THR A 81 -15.00 18.20 2.99
CA THR A 81 -15.61 19.48 3.38
C THR A 81 -15.49 19.74 4.87
N PRO A 82 -15.44 21.02 5.33
CA PRO A 82 -15.46 21.35 6.75
C PRO A 82 -16.69 20.80 7.47
N GLU A 83 -17.86 20.87 6.82
CA GLU A 83 -19.15 20.42 7.37
C GLU A 83 -19.13 18.92 7.64
N GLY A 84 -18.61 18.10 6.70
CA GLY A 84 -18.48 16.67 6.88
C GLY A 84 -17.51 16.32 8.01
N ARG A 85 -16.41 17.04 8.14
CA ARG A 85 -15.46 16.86 9.24
C ARG A 85 -16.06 17.29 10.59
N GLN A 86 -16.89 18.34 10.60
CA GLN A 86 -17.63 18.73 11.82
C GLN A 86 -18.59 17.62 12.25
N CYS A 87 -19.36 17.04 11.33
CA CYS A 87 -20.21 15.88 11.64
C CYS A 87 -19.40 14.71 12.22
N ALA A 88 -18.25 14.40 11.64
CA ALA A 88 -17.36 13.37 12.14
C ALA A 88 -16.86 13.66 13.58
N TYR A 89 -16.48 14.90 13.84
CA TYR A 89 -16.05 15.32 15.17
C TYR A 89 -17.17 15.22 16.22
N ASP A 90 -18.39 15.63 15.85
CA ASP A 90 -19.55 15.55 16.75
C ASP A 90 -19.90 14.10 17.09
N VAL A 91 -19.76 13.17 16.13
CA VAL A 91 -19.93 11.73 16.35
C VAL A 91 -18.87 11.19 17.31
N LEU A 92 -17.58 11.54 17.13
CA LEU A 92 -16.52 11.14 18.06
C LEU A 92 -16.80 11.62 19.49
N LYS A 93 -17.27 12.85 19.63
CA LYS A 93 -17.64 13.41 20.94
C LYS A 93 -18.81 12.69 21.58
N ARG A 94 -19.82 12.30 20.79
CA ARG A 94 -20.99 11.57 21.28
C ARG A 94 -20.62 10.19 21.83
N HIS A 95 -19.67 9.52 21.18
CA HIS A 95 -19.15 8.22 21.62
C HIS A 95 -18.01 8.33 22.65
N GLU A 96 -17.65 9.55 23.07
CA GLU A 96 -16.54 9.81 23.99
C GLU A 96 -15.21 9.20 23.50
N ILE A 97 -14.98 9.24 22.18
CA ILE A 97 -13.73 8.76 21.58
C ILE A 97 -12.69 9.88 21.66
N ASP A 98 -11.56 9.60 22.31
CA ASP A 98 -10.52 10.58 22.62
C ASP A 98 -9.41 10.64 21.57
N ALA A 99 -9.19 9.56 20.81
CA ALA A 99 -8.14 9.46 19.81
C ALA A 99 -8.53 8.53 18.64
N LEU A 100 -7.88 8.70 17.48
CA LEU A 100 -8.08 7.83 16.33
C LEU A 100 -6.78 7.13 15.91
N VAL A 101 -6.91 5.86 15.50
CA VAL A 101 -5.91 5.15 14.70
C VAL A 101 -6.47 4.96 13.29
N VAL A 102 -5.80 5.55 12.31
CA VAL A 102 -6.19 5.52 10.90
C VAL A 102 -5.25 4.62 10.13
N ILE A 103 -5.77 3.54 9.53
CA ILE A 103 -5.01 2.59 8.73
C ILE A 103 -5.32 2.84 7.26
N GLY A 104 -4.32 3.26 6.47
CA GLY A 104 -4.53 3.53 5.05
C GLY A 104 -3.33 4.18 4.37
N GLY A 105 -3.48 4.54 3.10
CA GLY A 105 -2.45 5.18 2.28
C GLY A 105 -2.47 6.71 2.39
N ASP A 106 -1.78 7.37 1.46
CA ASP A 106 -1.54 8.82 1.41
C ASP A 106 -2.82 9.65 1.59
N GLY A 107 -3.87 9.39 0.80
CA GLY A 107 -5.13 10.14 0.90
C GLY A 107 -5.80 10.01 2.28
N SER A 108 -5.71 8.85 2.92
CA SER A 108 -6.26 8.60 4.25
C SER A 108 -5.51 9.35 5.33
N LEU A 109 -4.17 9.37 5.26
CA LEU A 109 -3.31 10.10 6.18
C LEU A 109 -3.41 11.61 5.96
N SER A 110 -3.64 12.06 4.71
CA SER A 110 -3.94 13.45 4.39
C SER A 110 -5.22 13.92 5.07
N GLY A 111 -6.30 13.13 5.00
CA GLY A 111 -7.54 13.38 5.73
C GLY A 111 -7.34 13.41 7.24
N ALA A 112 -6.59 12.45 7.79
CA ALA A 112 -6.22 12.39 9.21
C ALA A 112 -5.48 13.66 9.66
N ARG A 113 -4.50 14.13 8.88
CA ARG A 113 -3.74 15.35 9.16
C ARG A 113 -4.62 16.59 9.22
N ILE A 114 -5.51 16.76 8.23
CA ILE A 114 -6.42 17.92 8.19
C ILE A 114 -7.31 17.91 9.41
N PHE A 115 -7.95 16.78 9.67
CA PHE A 115 -8.88 16.62 10.79
C PHE A 115 -8.18 16.80 12.16
N GLY A 116 -7.02 16.18 12.34
CA GLY A 116 -6.23 16.29 13.57
C GLY A 116 -5.79 17.73 13.87
N ASN A 117 -5.43 18.51 12.84
CA ASN A 117 -5.06 19.92 13.00
C ASN A 117 -6.28 20.81 13.26
N GLU A 118 -7.40 20.58 12.56
CA GLU A 118 -8.61 21.40 12.64
C GLU A 118 -9.26 21.32 14.03
N TYR A 119 -9.28 20.13 14.63
CA TYR A 119 -9.91 19.88 15.92
C TYR A 119 -8.93 19.67 17.09
N SER A 120 -7.63 19.80 16.85
CA SER A 120 -6.59 19.42 17.81
C SER A 120 -6.80 17.99 18.35
N PHE A 121 -7.27 17.09 17.48
CA PHE A 121 -7.65 15.73 17.83
C PHE A 121 -6.45 14.77 17.68
N PRO A 122 -6.16 13.94 18.71
CA PRO A 122 -5.04 13.00 18.64
C PRO A 122 -5.27 11.92 17.56
N ILE A 123 -4.37 11.82 16.59
CA ILE A 123 -4.45 10.80 15.54
C ILE A 123 -3.08 10.18 15.31
N VAL A 124 -3.06 8.85 15.19
CA VAL A 124 -1.90 8.09 14.75
C VAL A 124 -2.27 7.32 13.48
N GLY A 125 -1.40 7.37 12.48
CA GLY A 125 -1.58 6.68 11.21
C GLY A 125 -0.76 5.39 11.11
N LEU A 126 -1.31 4.38 10.47
CA LEU A 126 -0.60 3.18 10.03
C LEU A 126 -0.59 3.12 8.50
N PRO A 127 0.57 2.89 7.87
CA PRO A 127 0.72 2.87 6.42
C PRO A 127 0.15 1.57 5.83
N GLY A 128 -1.16 1.53 5.58
CA GLY A 128 -1.86 0.40 4.98
C GLY A 128 -2.08 0.64 3.48
N THR A 129 -1.11 0.26 2.67
CA THR A 129 -1.14 0.37 1.20
C THR A 129 -0.14 -0.60 0.57
N ILE A 130 -0.47 -1.16 -0.60
CA ILE A 130 0.44 -2.00 -1.38
C ILE A 130 1.44 -1.19 -2.20
N ASP A 131 1.23 0.11 -2.38
CA ASP A 131 2.01 0.96 -3.31
C ASP A 131 3.41 1.28 -2.77
N ASN A 132 3.62 1.16 -1.46
CA ASN A 132 4.87 1.44 -0.73
C ASN A 132 5.46 2.84 -0.99
N ASP A 133 4.60 3.80 -1.25
CA ASP A 133 4.90 5.17 -1.70
C ASP A 133 5.01 6.21 -0.56
N LEU A 134 4.70 5.83 0.68
CA LEU A 134 4.74 6.74 1.83
C LEU A 134 6.16 7.01 2.30
N TYR A 135 6.49 8.30 2.41
CA TYR A 135 7.82 8.74 2.88
C TYR A 135 8.02 8.44 4.37
N GLY A 136 9.26 8.04 4.71
CA GLY A 136 9.66 7.83 6.11
C GLY A 136 9.42 6.42 6.64
N THR A 137 8.99 5.49 5.80
CA THR A 137 8.94 4.07 6.11
C THR A 137 9.58 3.24 5.00
N ASP A 138 10.29 2.18 5.35
CA ASP A 138 10.90 1.25 4.40
C ASP A 138 9.83 0.36 3.76
N SER A 139 8.83 -0.06 4.55
CA SER A 139 7.73 -0.94 4.11
C SER A 139 6.39 -0.44 4.59
N THR A 140 5.36 -0.62 3.75
CA THR A 140 3.96 -0.43 4.09
C THR A 140 3.25 -1.78 4.24
N ILE A 141 2.20 -1.82 5.06
CA ILE A 141 1.41 -3.03 5.30
C ILE A 141 0.70 -3.45 4.01
N GLY A 142 0.96 -4.66 3.54
CA GLY A 142 0.39 -5.25 2.35
C GLY A 142 1.33 -5.27 1.13
N TYR A 143 2.42 -4.54 1.17
CA TYR A 143 3.38 -4.46 0.09
C TYR A 143 4.08 -5.81 -0.19
N ASP A 144 4.56 -6.48 0.84
CA ASP A 144 5.23 -7.78 0.72
C ASP A 144 4.29 -8.86 0.15
N THR A 145 3.05 -8.87 0.60
CA THR A 145 2.03 -9.80 0.07
C THR A 145 1.73 -9.52 -1.41
N ALA A 146 1.63 -8.25 -1.81
CA ALA A 146 1.43 -7.89 -3.20
C ALA A 146 2.61 -8.31 -4.09
N LEU A 147 3.85 -8.17 -3.62
CA LEU A 147 5.05 -8.68 -4.30
C LEU A 147 5.02 -10.19 -4.48
N ASN A 148 4.64 -10.94 -3.43
CA ASN A 148 4.51 -12.39 -3.52
C ASN A 148 3.43 -12.81 -4.54
N THR A 149 2.31 -12.09 -4.60
CA THR A 149 1.27 -12.31 -5.63
C THR A 149 1.81 -12.04 -7.04
N ILE A 150 2.59 -10.96 -7.23
CA ILE A 150 3.22 -10.65 -8.51
C ILE A 150 4.17 -11.77 -8.92
N MET A 151 5.07 -12.21 -8.03
CA MET A 151 6.01 -13.30 -8.32
C MET A 151 5.28 -14.57 -8.74
N GLU A 152 4.27 -14.99 -7.98
CA GLU A 152 3.47 -16.19 -8.31
C GLU A 152 2.81 -16.09 -9.68
N CYS A 153 2.30 -14.92 -10.06
CA CYS A 153 1.71 -14.69 -11.37
C CYS A 153 2.76 -14.71 -12.49
N VAL A 154 3.90 -14.04 -12.27
CA VAL A 154 4.99 -13.98 -13.24
C VAL A 154 5.59 -15.36 -13.50
N ASP A 155 5.80 -16.16 -12.46
CA ASP A 155 6.30 -17.53 -12.61
C ASP A 155 5.38 -18.38 -13.49
N LYS A 156 4.06 -18.30 -13.29
CA LYS A 156 3.08 -18.99 -14.16
C LYS A 156 3.10 -18.48 -15.60
N ILE A 157 3.29 -17.18 -15.79
CA ILE A 157 3.39 -16.58 -17.13
C ILE A 157 4.70 -17.01 -17.80
N ARG A 158 5.78 -17.14 -17.05
CA ARG A 158 7.08 -17.56 -17.55
C ARG A 158 7.04 -18.95 -18.18
N ASP A 159 6.32 -19.88 -17.58
CA ASP A 159 6.16 -21.24 -18.11
C ASP A 159 5.53 -21.23 -19.52
N THR A 160 4.53 -20.39 -19.74
CA THR A 160 3.91 -20.26 -21.07
C THR A 160 4.74 -19.39 -22.00
N ALA A 161 5.43 -18.38 -21.51
CA ALA A 161 6.28 -17.49 -22.31
C ALA A 161 7.41 -18.27 -22.98
N THR A 162 8.10 -19.15 -22.24
CA THR A 162 9.18 -19.99 -22.73
C THR A 162 8.72 -21.00 -23.78
N SER A 163 7.46 -21.44 -23.72
CA SER A 163 6.90 -22.42 -24.67
C SER A 163 6.61 -21.83 -26.07
N HIS A 164 6.56 -20.49 -26.23
CA HIS A 164 6.06 -19.84 -27.45
C HIS A 164 6.92 -18.67 -27.95
N GLU A 165 8.10 -18.43 -27.40
CA GLU A 165 9.02 -17.35 -27.80
C GLU A 165 8.36 -15.95 -27.80
N ARG A 166 7.62 -15.61 -26.73
CA ARG A 166 6.80 -14.42 -26.65
C ARG A 166 7.41 -13.34 -25.76
N LEU A 167 7.05 -12.08 -26.07
CA LEU A 167 7.27 -10.93 -25.21
C LEU A 167 6.00 -10.63 -24.38
N PHE A 168 6.13 -10.71 -23.06
CA PHE A 168 5.04 -10.38 -22.14
C PHE A 168 5.24 -9.03 -21.46
N PHE A 169 4.26 -8.15 -21.58
CA PHE A 169 4.10 -6.99 -20.71
C PHE A 169 3.13 -7.35 -19.59
N ILE A 170 3.59 -7.29 -18.34
CA ILE A 170 2.78 -7.58 -17.15
C ILE A 170 2.56 -6.29 -16.38
N GLU A 171 1.32 -5.78 -16.42
CA GLU A 171 0.97 -4.58 -15.68
C GLU A 171 0.71 -4.90 -14.22
N VAL A 172 1.35 -4.12 -13.35
CA VAL A 172 1.21 -4.21 -11.89
C VAL A 172 0.72 -2.88 -11.32
N MET A 173 0.02 -2.94 -10.20
CA MET A 173 -0.44 -1.76 -9.46
C MET A 173 0.75 -0.93 -8.95
N GLY A 174 0.47 0.18 -8.32
CA GLY A 174 1.45 1.11 -7.74
C GLY A 174 1.10 2.57 -7.99
N ARG A 175 0.04 2.87 -8.75
CA ARG A 175 -0.34 4.22 -9.18
C ARG A 175 0.82 4.94 -9.87
N ASP A 176 1.27 6.06 -9.27
CA ASP A 176 2.38 6.89 -9.75
C ASP A 176 3.74 6.45 -9.15
N ALA A 177 3.83 5.24 -8.57
CA ALA A 177 5.03 4.70 -7.96
C ALA A 177 5.42 3.34 -8.54
N GLY A 178 6.70 3.19 -8.86
CA GLY A 178 7.25 2.00 -9.52
C GLY A 178 7.77 0.91 -8.57
N PHE A 179 7.51 0.98 -7.26
CA PHE A 179 8.10 0.05 -6.29
C PHE A 179 7.70 -1.41 -6.53
N LEU A 180 6.43 -1.68 -6.83
CA LEU A 180 5.95 -3.03 -7.14
C LEU A 180 6.55 -3.55 -8.44
N ALA A 181 6.61 -2.72 -9.49
CA ALA A 181 7.17 -3.11 -10.78
C ALA A 181 8.68 -3.39 -10.68
N LEU A 182 9.44 -2.49 -10.04
CA LEU A 182 10.90 -2.64 -9.89
C LEU A 182 11.27 -3.87 -9.06
N ASN A 183 10.69 -3.98 -7.85
CA ASN A 183 11.03 -5.09 -6.96
C ASN A 183 10.46 -6.42 -7.46
N GLY A 184 9.27 -6.41 -8.06
CA GLY A 184 8.69 -7.57 -8.72
C GLY A 184 9.55 -8.06 -9.88
N ALA A 185 10.10 -7.15 -10.69
CA ALA A 185 11.00 -7.51 -11.79
C ALA A 185 12.31 -8.17 -11.29
N ILE A 186 12.91 -7.60 -10.24
CA ILE A 186 14.13 -8.18 -9.64
C ILE A 186 13.81 -9.56 -9.06
N ALA A 187 12.75 -9.67 -8.28
CA ALA A 187 12.39 -10.90 -7.58
C ALA A 187 11.97 -12.05 -8.50
N SER A 188 11.34 -11.72 -9.64
CA SER A 188 10.92 -12.71 -10.63
C SER A 188 11.96 -12.94 -11.75
N GLY A 189 13.07 -12.20 -11.78
CA GLY A 189 14.07 -12.28 -12.87
C GLY A 189 13.52 -11.81 -14.22
N ALA A 190 12.66 -10.81 -14.24
CA ALA A 190 12.18 -10.18 -15.47
C ALA A 190 13.31 -9.35 -16.12
N GLU A 191 13.23 -9.17 -17.44
CA GLU A 191 14.23 -8.48 -18.22
C GLU A 191 14.22 -6.97 -18.02
N ALA A 192 13.06 -6.38 -17.69
CA ALA A 192 12.94 -4.96 -17.44
C ALA A 192 11.75 -4.62 -16.51
N ALA A 193 11.81 -3.43 -15.93
CA ALA A 193 10.67 -2.78 -15.28
C ALA A 193 10.49 -1.39 -15.88
N ILE A 194 9.29 -1.04 -16.30
CA ILE A 194 8.91 0.30 -16.75
C ILE A 194 8.20 1.01 -15.61
N ILE A 195 8.83 2.06 -15.10
CA ILE A 195 8.35 2.79 -13.93
C ILE A 195 8.25 4.30 -14.21
N PRO A 196 7.29 5.01 -13.59
CA PRO A 196 7.05 6.43 -13.86
C PRO A 196 8.21 7.33 -13.46
N GLU A 197 9.02 6.93 -12.47
CA GLU A 197 10.15 7.72 -11.99
C GLU A 197 11.32 7.81 -12.98
N ILE A 198 11.34 6.96 -14.04
CA ILE A 198 12.40 6.92 -15.05
C ILE A 198 11.78 7.05 -16.44
N SER A 199 11.59 8.29 -16.90
CA SER A 199 10.92 8.61 -18.16
C SER A 199 11.62 8.10 -19.42
N THR A 200 12.94 7.89 -19.37
CA THR A 200 13.76 7.43 -20.52
C THR A 200 13.65 5.93 -20.80
N GLN A 201 13.04 5.15 -19.90
CA GLN A 201 12.94 3.69 -20.07
C GLN A 201 12.04 3.28 -21.25
N THR A 202 10.99 4.04 -21.51
CA THR A 202 10.11 3.78 -22.66
C THR A 202 10.81 3.90 -24.00
N ASP A 203 11.78 4.83 -24.13
CA ASP A 203 12.54 5.04 -25.36
C ASP A 203 13.66 4.01 -25.53
N GLN A 204 14.18 3.48 -24.41
CA GLN A 204 15.23 2.46 -24.38
C GLN A 204 14.69 1.03 -24.38
N LEU A 205 13.36 0.85 -24.28
CA LEU A 205 12.72 -0.47 -24.15
C LEU A 205 13.10 -1.39 -25.33
N ALA A 206 13.08 -0.88 -26.54
CA ALA A 206 13.45 -1.65 -27.73
C ALA A 206 14.90 -2.13 -27.70
N ASP A 207 15.81 -1.30 -27.19
CA ASP A 207 17.23 -1.68 -27.05
C ASP A 207 17.43 -2.75 -25.99
N LEU A 208 16.72 -2.63 -24.84
CA LEU A 208 16.75 -3.61 -23.77
C LEU A 208 16.20 -4.97 -24.22
N ILE A 209 15.08 -4.98 -24.93
CA ILE A 209 14.44 -6.21 -25.45
C ILE A 209 15.32 -6.81 -26.56
N SER A 210 15.79 -6.00 -27.51
CA SER A 210 16.66 -6.49 -28.60
C SER A 210 17.97 -7.08 -28.09
N ALA A 211 18.54 -6.53 -27.02
CA ALA A 211 19.74 -7.08 -26.40
C ALA A 211 19.48 -8.46 -25.77
N GLY A 212 18.31 -8.66 -25.15
CA GLY A 212 17.87 -9.95 -24.60
C GLY A 212 17.66 -11.00 -25.70
N PHE A 213 16.90 -10.68 -26.74
CA PHE A 213 16.63 -11.61 -27.86
C PHE A 213 17.89 -11.99 -28.68
N ARG A 214 18.87 -11.08 -28.85
CA ARG A 214 20.13 -11.39 -29.52
C ARG A 214 20.98 -12.45 -28.81
N LYS A 215 20.71 -12.71 -27.53
CA LYS A 215 21.43 -13.70 -26.69
C LYS A 215 20.72 -15.05 -26.60
N SER A 216 19.89 -15.41 -27.58
CA SER A 216 19.12 -16.67 -27.63
C SER A 216 18.12 -16.89 -26.46
N LYS A 217 17.63 -15.81 -25.85
CA LYS A 217 16.47 -15.92 -24.97
C LYS A 217 15.21 -15.99 -25.82
N ASN A 218 14.48 -17.07 -25.69
CA ASN A 218 13.27 -17.33 -26.48
C ASN A 218 12.02 -16.62 -25.94
N SER A 219 12.12 -15.94 -24.81
CA SER A 219 11.00 -15.20 -24.22
C SER A 219 11.52 -14.03 -23.36
N SER A 220 10.72 -12.99 -23.25
CA SER A 220 11.02 -11.84 -22.38
C SER A 220 9.79 -11.42 -21.60
N ILE A 221 10.01 -11.05 -20.35
CA ILE A 221 8.99 -10.54 -19.45
C ILE A 221 9.40 -9.14 -19.01
N VAL A 222 8.49 -8.19 -19.17
CA VAL A 222 8.65 -6.80 -18.73
C VAL A 222 7.53 -6.45 -17.77
N LEU A 223 7.87 -6.03 -16.55
CA LEU A 223 6.88 -5.50 -15.62
C LEU A 223 6.65 -4.01 -15.90
N VAL A 224 5.39 -3.61 -15.88
CA VAL A 224 4.96 -2.24 -16.17
C VAL A 224 4.14 -1.72 -15.01
N ALA A 225 4.55 -0.62 -14.38
CA ALA A 225 3.72 0.04 -13.39
C ALA A 225 2.47 0.63 -14.05
N GLU A 226 1.29 0.44 -13.43
CA GLU A 226 0.07 1.14 -13.87
C GLU A 226 0.29 2.65 -13.68
N SER A 227 0.45 3.37 -14.77
CA SER A 227 0.61 4.82 -14.70
C SER A 227 0.22 5.46 -16.02
N PRO A 228 -0.50 6.59 -15.99
CA PRO A 228 -0.75 7.39 -17.20
C PRO A 228 0.53 7.86 -17.88
N ILE A 229 1.62 8.02 -17.11
CA ILE A 229 2.93 8.48 -17.62
C ILE A 229 3.57 7.41 -18.52
N THR A 230 3.46 6.14 -18.15
CA THR A 230 4.00 5.01 -18.93
C THR A 230 3.09 4.61 -20.10
N GLY A 231 1.84 5.04 -20.09
CA GLY A 231 0.78 4.57 -21.00
C GLY A 231 0.25 3.18 -20.69
N GLY A 232 0.73 2.56 -19.58
CA GLY A 232 0.38 1.20 -19.18
C GLY A 232 0.91 0.14 -20.13
N ALA A 233 0.66 -1.13 -19.80
CA ALA A 233 1.14 -2.26 -20.59
C ALA A 233 0.47 -2.33 -21.97
N MET A 234 -0.78 -1.92 -22.10
CA MET A 234 -1.48 -1.91 -23.39
C MET A 234 -0.88 -0.90 -24.37
N GLY A 235 -0.64 0.34 -23.93
CA GLY A 235 -0.04 1.37 -24.78
C GLY A 235 1.39 1.00 -25.21
N LEU A 236 2.17 0.35 -24.33
CA LEU A 236 3.49 -0.17 -24.67
C LEU A 236 3.42 -1.31 -25.70
N ALA A 237 2.45 -2.22 -25.54
CA ALA A 237 2.24 -3.32 -26.49
C ALA A 237 1.88 -2.80 -27.88
N GLU A 238 0.93 -1.88 -28.00
CA GLU A 238 0.54 -1.25 -29.26
C GLU A 238 1.72 -0.55 -29.96
N ARG A 239 2.56 0.14 -29.19
CA ARG A 239 3.79 0.76 -29.70
C ARG A 239 4.78 -0.29 -30.23
N MET A 240 5.00 -1.36 -29.45
CA MET A 240 5.92 -2.44 -29.84
C MET A 240 5.45 -3.18 -31.09
N GLU A 241 4.18 -3.53 -31.19
CA GLU A 241 3.61 -4.17 -32.38
C GLU A 241 3.77 -3.31 -33.66
N LYS A 242 3.61 -1.99 -33.51
CA LYS A 242 3.76 -1.05 -34.62
C LYS A 242 5.20 -0.86 -35.05
N GLU A 243 6.11 -0.70 -34.11
CA GLU A 243 7.55 -0.41 -34.39
C GLU A 243 8.36 -1.69 -34.69
N TYR A 244 7.93 -2.82 -34.11
CA TYR A 244 8.62 -4.11 -34.18
C TYR A 244 7.65 -5.28 -34.44
N PRO A 245 7.07 -5.38 -35.65
CA PRO A 245 6.01 -6.35 -35.97
C PRO A 245 6.45 -7.81 -35.93
N ASN A 246 7.73 -8.09 -35.77
CA ASN A 246 8.27 -9.45 -35.65
C ASN A 246 8.15 -10.05 -34.24
N TYR A 247 7.76 -9.25 -33.23
CA TYR A 247 7.56 -9.75 -31.87
C TYR A 247 6.10 -10.17 -31.64
N ASP A 248 5.90 -11.38 -31.13
CA ASP A 248 4.57 -11.82 -30.62
C ASP A 248 4.37 -11.26 -29.21
N VAL A 249 3.73 -10.10 -29.13
CA VAL A 249 3.52 -9.36 -27.88
C VAL A 249 2.25 -9.83 -27.19
N ARG A 250 2.32 -10.02 -25.86
CA ARG A 250 1.17 -10.37 -25.01
C ARG A 250 1.12 -9.44 -23.81
N VAL A 251 -0.09 -9.11 -23.37
CA VAL A 251 -0.33 -8.27 -22.21
C VAL A 251 -1.09 -9.06 -21.15
N THR A 252 -0.67 -8.92 -19.91
CA THR A 252 -1.40 -9.39 -18.74
C THR A 252 -1.51 -8.26 -17.73
N ILE A 253 -2.72 -7.94 -17.30
CA ILE A 253 -2.98 -6.92 -16.27
C ILE A 253 -3.36 -7.65 -14.99
N LEU A 254 -2.53 -7.60 -13.96
CA LEU A 254 -2.78 -8.29 -12.70
C LEU A 254 -3.88 -7.63 -11.87
N GLY A 255 -3.95 -6.29 -11.91
CA GLY A 255 -5.02 -5.52 -11.28
C GLY A 255 -5.24 -5.89 -9.82
N HIS A 256 -6.50 -6.03 -9.43
CA HIS A 256 -6.92 -6.24 -8.03
C HIS A 256 -6.51 -7.57 -7.39
N LEU A 257 -5.95 -8.53 -8.13
CA LEU A 257 -5.33 -9.73 -7.54
C LEU A 257 -4.27 -9.36 -6.48
N GLN A 258 -3.57 -8.25 -6.70
CA GLN A 258 -2.50 -7.76 -5.83
C GLN A 258 -3.00 -7.19 -4.49
N ARG A 259 -4.30 -6.89 -4.37
CA ARG A 259 -4.91 -6.38 -3.12
C ARG A 259 -5.46 -7.49 -2.24
N GLY A 260 -5.62 -8.69 -2.78
CA GLY A 260 -6.24 -9.82 -2.10
C GLY A 260 -5.24 -10.77 -1.47
N GLY A 261 -5.78 -11.83 -0.91
CA GLY A 261 -5.02 -12.94 -0.36
C GLY A 261 -4.71 -12.81 1.13
N SER A 262 -4.22 -13.92 1.67
CA SER A 262 -3.78 -14.01 3.06
C SER A 262 -2.44 -13.29 3.22
N PRO A 263 -2.30 -12.35 4.19
CA PRO A 263 -1.04 -11.63 4.37
C PRO A 263 0.11 -12.59 4.68
N THR A 264 1.29 -12.31 4.11
CA THR A 264 2.52 -13.04 4.40
C THR A 264 2.88 -12.94 5.88
N ALA A 265 3.82 -13.79 6.33
CA ALA A 265 4.35 -13.68 7.69
C ALA A 265 4.97 -12.30 7.95
N TYR A 266 5.66 -11.74 6.95
CA TYR A 266 6.24 -10.39 7.05
C TYR A 266 5.18 -9.33 7.31
N ASP A 267 4.14 -9.25 6.47
CA ASP A 267 3.07 -8.27 6.64
C ASP A 267 2.29 -8.43 7.95
N ARG A 268 2.08 -9.68 8.43
CA ARG A 268 1.45 -9.91 9.75
C ARG A 268 2.30 -9.39 10.89
N ILE A 269 3.61 -9.62 10.86
CA ILE A 269 4.56 -9.15 11.89
C ILE A 269 4.66 -7.63 11.83
N LEU A 270 4.85 -7.06 10.64
CA LEU A 270 4.93 -5.61 10.42
C LEU A 270 3.67 -4.91 10.95
N ALA A 271 2.49 -5.37 10.54
CA ALA A 271 1.21 -4.82 10.98
C ALA A 271 1.02 -4.95 12.49
N SER A 272 1.46 -6.05 13.08
CA SER A 272 1.37 -6.27 14.54
C SER A 272 2.30 -5.33 15.31
N ARG A 273 3.54 -5.15 14.86
CA ARG A 273 4.51 -4.21 15.46
C ARG A 273 4.02 -2.77 15.35
N MET A 274 3.60 -2.35 14.15
CA MET A 274 3.09 -1.00 13.95
C MET A 274 1.80 -0.73 14.74
N GLY A 275 0.90 -1.72 14.82
CA GLY A 275 -0.34 -1.60 15.57
C GLY A 275 -0.11 -1.45 17.09
N ALA A 276 0.83 -2.19 17.67
CA ALA A 276 1.24 -2.02 19.06
C ALA A 276 1.88 -0.64 19.28
N ALA A 277 2.82 -0.25 18.43
CA ALA A 277 3.50 1.04 18.50
C ALA A 277 2.54 2.24 18.34
N ALA A 278 1.41 2.09 17.64
CA ALA A 278 0.40 3.14 17.56
C ALA A 278 -0.26 3.42 18.92
N VAL A 279 -0.46 2.39 19.73
CA VAL A 279 -0.98 2.54 21.09
C VAL A 279 0.06 3.16 22.02
N ASP A 280 1.32 2.70 21.91
CA ASP A 280 2.44 3.28 22.67
C ASP A 280 2.61 4.77 22.34
N ALA A 281 2.52 5.13 21.05
CA ALA A 281 2.56 6.53 20.62
C ALA A 281 1.48 7.39 21.28
N LEU A 282 0.24 6.87 21.38
CA LEU A 282 -0.85 7.60 22.05
C LEU A 282 -0.65 7.69 23.58
N LEU A 283 -0.03 6.69 24.20
CA LEU A 283 0.34 6.72 25.62
C LEU A 283 1.43 7.78 25.89
N ASP A 284 2.37 7.93 24.95
CA ASP A 284 3.47 8.90 24.99
C ASP A 284 3.09 10.29 24.47
N ASP A 285 1.78 10.55 24.31
CA ASP A 285 1.22 11.82 23.80
C ASP A 285 1.72 12.23 22.41
N GLN A 286 2.17 11.25 21.60
CA GLN A 286 2.50 11.47 20.19
C GLN A 286 1.21 11.69 19.39
N ARG A 287 1.19 12.72 18.54
CA ARG A 287 -0.01 13.13 17.79
C ARG A 287 0.35 13.49 16.36
N ASN A 288 -0.58 13.22 15.45
CA ASN A 288 -0.44 13.55 14.04
C ASN A 288 0.84 12.97 13.41
N VAL A 289 1.14 11.72 13.77
CA VAL A 289 2.28 10.94 13.29
C VAL A 289 1.83 9.66 12.59
N MET A 290 2.57 9.24 11.58
CA MET A 290 2.51 7.91 11.01
C MET A 290 3.55 7.02 11.71
N ILE A 291 3.15 5.82 12.09
CA ILE A 291 4.10 4.80 12.51
C ILE A 291 4.77 4.23 11.26
N GLY A 292 6.06 4.35 11.18
CA GLY A 292 6.87 3.75 10.12
C GLY A 292 7.84 2.71 10.66
N ILE A 293 8.53 2.03 9.76
CA ILE A 293 9.67 1.18 10.05
C ILE A 293 10.86 1.65 9.24
N LYS A 294 12.03 1.79 9.85
CA LYS A 294 13.27 2.17 9.17
C LYS A 294 14.43 1.39 9.78
N ASN A 295 15.17 0.66 8.94
CA ASN A 295 16.25 -0.24 9.40
C ASN A 295 15.78 -1.19 10.51
N ASP A 296 14.59 -1.77 10.36
CA ASP A 296 13.90 -2.65 11.31
C ASP A 296 13.51 -2.01 12.65
N GLU A 297 13.62 -0.70 12.79
CA GLU A 297 13.19 0.06 13.98
C GLU A 297 11.90 0.83 13.72
N ILE A 298 11.03 0.90 14.75
CA ILE A 298 9.83 1.73 14.70
C ILE A 298 10.23 3.20 14.76
N VAL A 299 9.66 4.01 13.85
CA VAL A 299 9.85 5.46 13.79
C VAL A 299 8.52 6.17 13.76
N TYR A 300 8.49 7.38 14.34
CA TYR A 300 7.32 8.28 14.33
C TYR A 300 7.55 9.38 13.30
N VAL A 301 6.80 9.33 12.21
CA VAL A 301 6.93 10.25 11.08
C VAL A 301 5.79 11.26 11.12
N PRO A 302 6.05 12.57 11.32
CA PRO A 302 4.98 13.57 11.25
C PRO A 302 4.20 13.47 9.93
N PHE A 303 2.88 13.54 9.97
CA PHE A 303 2.05 13.47 8.76
C PHE A 303 2.49 14.48 7.69
N THR A 304 2.94 15.66 8.10
CA THR A 304 3.46 16.68 7.18
C THR A 304 4.68 16.24 6.38
N LYS A 305 5.46 15.28 6.90
CA LYS A 305 6.59 14.69 6.17
C LYS A 305 6.15 13.46 5.37
N ALA A 306 5.33 12.60 5.96
CA ALA A 306 4.90 11.35 5.36
C ALA A 306 4.12 11.53 4.04
N ILE A 307 3.28 12.60 3.94
CA ILE A 307 2.36 12.85 2.82
C ILE A 307 2.80 13.97 1.86
N LYS A 308 3.86 14.72 2.17
CA LYS A 308 4.33 15.84 1.33
C LYS A 308 5.58 15.53 0.54
N ASN A 309 6.30 14.50 0.93
CA ASN A 309 7.54 14.11 0.30
C ASN A 309 7.33 12.82 -0.48
N ASP A 310 7.85 12.77 -1.69
CA ASP A 310 7.89 11.55 -2.46
C ASP A 310 8.95 10.61 -1.87
N LYS A 311 8.63 9.34 -1.78
CA LYS A 311 9.59 8.30 -1.43
C LYS A 311 10.45 8.01 -2.65
N PRO A 312 11.77 8.25 -2.60
CA PRO A 312 12.62 8.06 -3.78
C PRO A 312 12.78 6.57 -4.09
N ILE A 313 12.83 6.24 -5.39
CA ILE A 313 13.25 4.93 -5.87
C ILE A 313 14.72 4.71 -5.52
N ASN A 314 15.06 3.52 -5.07
CA ASN A 314 16.44 3.16 -4.79
C ASN A 314 17.21 2.92 -6.11
N SER A 315 18.17 3.81 -6.41
CA SER A 315 19.01 3.73 -7.61
C SER A 315 19.88 2.45 -7.65
N GLU A 316 20.23 1.90 -6.50
CA GLU A 316 20.96 0.62 -6.42
C GLU A 316 20.11 -0.53 -6.98
N LEU A 317 18.83 -0.59 -6.65
CA LEU A 317 17.91 -1.60 -7.18
C LEU A 317 17.70 -1.46 -8.68
N VAL A 318 17.62 -0.23 -9.19
CA VAL A 318 17.57 0.02 -10.64
C VAL A 318 18.83 -0.51 -11.32
N ASN A 319 20.01 -0.24 -10.76
CA ASN A 319 21.27 -0.75 -11.28
C ASN A 319 21.38 -2.27 -11.14
N THR A 320 20.84 -2.84 -10.07
CA THR A 320 20.79 -4.30 -9.86
C THR A 320 19.95 -4.95 -10.96
N LEU A 321 18.74 -4.44 -11.23
CA LEU A 321 17.90 -4.96 -12.31
C LEU A 321 18.65 -4.92 -13.65
N ARG A 322 19.28 -3.78 -14.00
CA ARG A 322 20.05 -3.65 -15.24
C ARG A 322 21.19 -4.68 -15.36
N ARG A 323 21.88 -4.99 -14.27
CA ARG A 323 22.97 -6.01 -14.25
C ARG A 323 22.43 -7.42 -14.43
N LEU A 324 21.25 -7.72 -13.91
CA LEU A 324 20.63 -9.04 -13.96
C LEU A 324 19.89 -9.32 -15.27
N SER A 325 19.60 -8.28 -16.06
CA SER A 325 18.87 -8.36 -17.33
C SER A 325 19.73 -8.74 -18.55
N ILE A 326 20.97 -9.19 -18.35
CA ILE A 326 21.92 -9.57 -19.41
C ILE A 326 21.77 -11.02 -19.85
#